data_e7c00d59a702e25f7d9a12bff187a0b6
#
_entry.id   e7c00d59a702e25f7d9a12bff187a0b6
#
_cell.length_a   1.000
_cell.length_b   1.000
_cell.length_c   1.000
_cell.angle_alpha   90.00
_cell.angle_beta   90.00
_cell.angle_gamma   90.00
#
_symmetry.space_group_name_H-M   'P 1'
#
loop_
_entity.id
_entity.type
_entity.pdbx_description
1 polymer ?
#
loop_
_entity_poly.entity_id
_entity_poly.type
_entity_poly.pdbx_seq_one_letter_code
_entity_poly.pdbx_strand_id
1 'polypeptide(L)'
;MGISFKFNRILVYLIDGLVMFILMAMICVAPSIIFFRDLINGSFNVGELLWLSFSIFGSFCVWILYLFLTSLIFKGATLGMKINNLVFKRVNDTPLSFRSLLFRETLVVVSIVFSLGFSVIFDVISVICTKNGRTFHDVYSLMKVVSSRELY
;
A
#
# COMPACT_ATOMS: atom_id res chain seq x y z
N MET A 1 -16.29 -9.11 -15.51
CA MET A 1 -16.03 -7.92 -14.69
C MET A 1 -15.85 -6.73 -15.61
N GLY A 2 -16.63 -5.65 -15.44
CA GLY A 2 -16.62 -4.51 -16.36
C GLY A 2 -15.33 -3.67 -16.27
N ILE A 3 -15.05 -2.91 -17.35
CA ILE A 3 -13.92 -1.96 -17.43
C ILE A 3 -13.94 -0.97 -16.25
N SER A 4 -15.11 -0.50 -15.85
CA SER A 4 -15.33 0.40 -14.71
C SER A 4 -14.78 -0.18 -13.38
N PHE A 5 -14.91 -1.48 -13.13
CA PHE A 5 -14.40 -2.10 -11.91
C PHE A 5 -12.87 -2.12 -11.88
N LYS A 6 -12.22 -2.45 -13.01
CA LYS A 6 -10.76 -2.43 -13.12
C LYS A 6 -10.21 -1.01 -12.93
N PHE A 7 -10.88 -0.02 -13.51
CA PHE A 7 -10.54 1.38 -13.35
C PHE A 7 -10.63 1.82 -11.88
N ASN A 8 -11.71 1.47 -11.18
CA ASN A 8 -11.85 1.76 -9.75
C ASN A 8 -10.73 1.12 -8.92
N ARG A 9 -10.26 -0.08 -9.28
CA ARG A 9 -9.11 -0.70 -8.59
C ARG A 9 -7.81 0.05 -8.82
N ILE A 10 -7.57 0.59 -10.02
CA ILE A 10 -6.40 1.43 -10.29
C ILE A 10 -6.49 2.73 -9.48
N LEU A 11 -7.67 3.35 -9.41
CA LEU A 11 -7.90 4.53 -8.57
C LEU A 11 -7.60 4.26 -7.09
N VAL A 12 -7.91 3.07 -6.58
CA VAL A 12 -7.53 2.67 -5.21
C VAL A 12 -6.03 2.78 -5.02
N TYR A 13 -5.21 2.20 -5.91
CA TYR A 13 -3.75 2.28 -5.80
C TYR A 13 -3.24 3.72 -5.87
N LEU A 14 -3.85 4.56 -6.71
CA LEU A 14 -3.47 5.97 -6.81
C LEU A 14 -3.81 6.74 -5.53
N ILE A 15 -4.99 6.54 -4.97
CA ILE A 15 -5.41 7.22 -3.73
C ILE A 15 -4.56 6.76 -2.54
N ASP A 16 -4.41 5.45 -2.34
CA ASP A 16 -3.57 4.92 -1.26
C ASP A 16 -2.11 5.34 -1.44
N GLY A 17 -1.58 5.29 -2.66
CA GLY A 17 -0.25 5.77 -2.99
C GLY A 17 -0.05 7.26 -2.72
N LEU A 18 -1.03 8.10 -3.05
CA LEU A 18 -0.99 9.54 -2.77
C LEU A 18 -0.97 9.82 -1.26
N VAL A 19 -1.83 9.15 -0.49
CA VAL A 19 -1.86 9.28 0.97
C VAL A 19 -0.51 8.89 1.55
N MET A 20 0.06 7.78 1.10
CA MET A 20 1.36 7.32 1.56
C MET A 20 2.49 8.27 1.18
N PHE A 21 2.48 8.78 -0.05
CA PHE A 21 3.46 9.77 -0.51
C PHE A 21 3.45 11.03 0.37
N ILE A 22 2.25 11.54 0.71
CA ILE A 22 2.11 12.71 1.59
C ILE A 22 2.68 12.40 2.99
N LEU A 23 2.33 11.26 3.57
CA LEU A 23 2.83 10.86 4.90
C LEU A 23 4.35 10.71 4.92
N MET A 24 4.92 10.07 3.91
CA MET A 24 6.38 9.92 3.79
C MET A 24 7.06 11.26 3.56
N ALA A 25 6.50 12.14 2.72
CA ALA A 25 7.05 13.48 2.49
C ALA A 25 7.09 14.31 3.78
N MET A 26 6.04 14.27 4.59
CA MET A 26 6.01 14.98 5.88
C MET A 26 7.15 14.56 6.82
N ILE A 27 7.56 13.30 6.77
CA ILE A 27 8.62 12.77 7.65
C ILE A 27 10.01 13.03 7.05
N CYS A 28 10.18 12.88 5.73
CA CYS A 28 11.50 12.83 5.10
C CYS A 28 11.96 14.17 4.51
N VAL A 29 11.05 15.11 4.21
CA VAL A 29 11.44 16.37 3.51
C VAL A 29 12.44 17.20 4.31
N ALA A 30 12.18 17.45 5.59
CA ALA A 30 13.07 18.28 6.41
C ALA A 30 14.47 17.63 6.60
N PRO A 31 14.60 16.37 6.99
CA PRO A 31 15.89 15.69 7.05
C PRO A 31 16.65 15.69 5.72
N SER A 32 15.94 15.48 4.61
CA SER A 32 16.55 15.47 3.28
C SER A 32 17.12 16.83 2.90
N ILE A 33 16.36 17.92 3.12
CA ILE A 33 16.81 19.27 2.81
C ILE A 33 18.07 19.61 3.60
N ILE A 34 18.10 19.32 4.90
CA ILE A 34 19.26 19.59 5.76
C ILE A 34 20.47 18.80 5.28
N PHE A 35 20.31 17.50 5.08
CA PHE A 35 21.40 16.62 4.62
C PHE A 35 22.00 17.09 3.30
N PHE A 36 21.19 17.37 2.28
CA PHE A 36 21.70 17.80 0.99
C PHE A 36 22.30 19.20 1.01
N ARG A 37 21.75 20.14 1.81
CA ARG A 37 22.33 21.46 1.99
C ARG A 37 23.74 21.37 2.57
N ASP A 38 23.91 20.58 3.64
CA ASP A 38 25.17 20.52 4.36
C ASP A 38 26.20 19.67 3.61
N LEU A 39 25.74 18.70 2.81
CA LEU A 39 26.57 17.97 1.85
C LEU A 39 27.17 18.93 0.77
N ILE A 40 26.34 19.82 0.21
CA ILE A 40 26.77 20.78 -0.82
C ILE A 40 27.74 21.81 -0.21
N ASN A 41 27.52 22.23 1.03
CA ASN A 41 28.38 23.20 1.72
C ASN A 41 29.69 22.60 2.26
N GLY A 42 29.89 21.29 2.12
CA GLY A 42 31.07 20.59 2.68
C GLY A 42 31.08 20.49 4.21
N SER A 43 29.95 20.77 4.87
CA SER A 43 29.76 20.73 6.32
C SER A 43 29.10 19.41 6.80
N PHE A 44 29.20 18.37 6.01
CA PHE A 44 28.56 17.06 6.27
C PHE A 44 28.88 16.53 7.67
N ASN A 45 27.84 16.12 8.39
CA ASN A 45 27.92 15.50 9.71
C ASN A 45 27.24 14.12 9.69
N VAL A 46 27.88 13.15 10.34
CA VAL A 46 27.34 11.78 10.49
C VAL A 46 25.97 11.77 11.18
N GLY A 47 25.73 12.72 12.10
CA GLY A 47 24.44 12.88 12.77
C GLY A 47 23.27 13.14 11.81
N GLU A 48 23.52 13.89 10.74
CA GLU A 48 22.49 14.20 9.69
C GLU A 48 22.18 12.97 8.86
N LEU A 49 23.19 12.17 8.53
CA LEU A 49 22.98 10.89 7.86
C LEU A 49 22.15 9.93 8.72
N LEU A 50 22.46 9.86 10.02
CA LEU A 50 21.68 9.05 10.95
C LEU A 50 20.23 9.56 11.03
N TRP A 51 20.02 10.87 11.14
CA TRP A 51 18.68 11.45 11.19
C TRP A 51 17.87 11.15 9.91
N LEU A 52 18.47 11.30 8.74
CA LEU A 52 17.86 10.92 7.47
C LEU A 52 17.52 9.42 7.42
N SER A 53 18.44 8.57 7.88
CA SER A 53 18.23 7.12 7.92
C SER A 53 17.07 6.73 8.84
N PHE A 54 16.99 7.34 10.04
CA PHE A 54 15.87 7.14 10.95
C PHE A 54 14.54 7.64 10.38
N SER A 55 14.55 8.73 9.63
CA SER A 55 13.33 9.26 8.98
C SER A 55 12.83 8.34 7.87
N ILE A 56 13.74 7.78 7.06
CA ILE A 56 13.41 6.77 6.05
C ILE A 56 12.83 5.51 6.70
N PHE A 57 13.48 5.01 7.75
CA PHE A 57 13.00 3.84 8.49
C PHE A 57 11.65 4.11 9.16
N GLY A 58 11.48 5.28 9.79
CA GLY A 58 10.21 5.71 10.40
C GLY A 58 9.08 5.80 9.38
N SER A 59 9.34 6.35 8.19
CA SER A 59 8.35 6.43 7.12
C SER A 59 7.93 5.04 6.62
N PHE A 60 8.86 4.09 6.55
CA PHE A 60 8.56 2.70 6.23
C PHE A 60 7.67 2.03 7.30
N CYS A 61 7.96 2.28 8.60
CA CYS A 61 7.09 1.82 9.68
C CYS A 61 5.68 2.41 9.60
N VAL A 62 5.56 3.72 9.30
CA VAL A 62 4.26 4.38 9.12
C VAL A 62 3.50 3.78 7.94
N TRP A 63 4.18 3.44 6.84
CA TRP A 63 3.57 2.77 5.71
C TRP A 63 2.99 1.40 6.09
N ILE A 64 3.76 0.57 6.79
CA ILE A 64 3.27 -0.73 7.27
C ILE A 64 2.05 -0.54 8.18
N LEU A 65 2.14 0.38 9.15
CA LEU A 65 1.04 0.68 10.06
C LEU A 65 -0.22 1.15 9.30
N TYR A 66 -0.07 1.99 8.28
CA TYR A 66 -1.19 2.43 7.45
C TYR A 66 -1.93 1.24 6.82
N LEU A 67 -1.22 0.31 6.18
CA LEU A 67 -1.83 -0.86 5.53
C LEU A 67 -2.61 -1.71 6.54
N PHE A 68 -2.00 -2.00 7.69
CA PHE A 68 -2.65 -2.82 8.71
C PHE A 68 -3.82 -2.10 9.38
N LEU A 69 -3.64 -0.85 9.81
CA LEU A 69 -4.68 -0.10 10.52
C LEU A 69 -5.89 0.17 9.63
N THR A 70 -5.69 0.58 8.38
CA THR A 70 -6.82 0.85 7.48
C THR A 70 -7.61 -0.41 7.19
N SER A 71 -6.94 -1.54 6.93
CA SER A 71 -7.59 -2.83 6.71
C SER A 71 -8.37 -3.31 7.94
N LEU A 72 -7.93 -2.98 9.16
CA LEU A 72 -8.63 -3.30 10.40
C LEU A 72 -9.84 -2.38 10.63
N ILE A 73 -9.63 -1.06 10.55
CA ILE A 73 -10.67 -0.05 10.83
C ILE A 73 -11.81 -0.18 9.83
N PHE A 74 -11.50 -0.40 8.56
CA PHE A 74 -12.50 -0.49 7.49
C PHE A 74 -12.93 -1.94 7.17
N LYS A 75 -12.69 -2.89 8.10
CA LYS A 75 -13.14 -4.29 8.00
C LYS A 75 -12.80 -4.95 6.67
N GLY A 76 -11.54 -4.83 6.28
CA GLY A 76 -11.04 -5.42 5.03
C GLY A 76 -11.11 -4.48 3.83
N ALA A 77 -10.95 -3.18 4.05
CA ALA A 77 -10.77 -2.21 2.97
C ALA A 77 -9.62 -1.26 3.34
N THR A 78 -8.89 -0.78 2.34
CA THR A 78 -8.01 0.37 2.50
C THR A 78 -8.83 1.67 2.37
N LEU A 79 -8.20 2.83 2.64
CA LEU A 79 -8.87 4.12 2.47
C LEU A 79 -9.32 4.32 1.01
N GLY A 80 -8.45 4.03 0.05
CA GLY A 80 -8.78 4.10 -1.38
C GLY A 80 -9.92 3.16 -1.77
N MET A 81 -9.96 1.95 -1.20
CA MET A 81 -11.05 0.99 -1.40
C MET A 81 -12.36 1.51 -0.83
N LYS A 82 -12.33 2.10 0.37
CA LYS A 82 -13.52 2.66 1.00
C LYS A 82 -14.14 3.79 0.16
N ILE A 83 -13.31 4.68 -0.37
CA ILE A 83 -13.75 5.79 -1.24
C ILE A 83 -14.40 5.24 -2.52
N ASN A 84 -13.86 4.16 -3.09
CA ASN A 84 -14.36 3.54 -4.33
C ASN A 84 -15.45 2.47 -4.08
N ASN A 85 -15.98 2.36 -2.85
CA ASN A 85 -16.97 1.35 -2.46
C ASN A 85 -16.53 -0.09 -2.81
N LEU A 86 -15.26 -0.39 -2.57
CA LEU A 86 -14.68 -1.72 -2.75
C LEU A 86 -14.31 -2.31 -1.38
N VAL A 87 -14.38 -3.63 -1.28
CA VAL A 87 -13.97 -4.36 -0.07
C VAL A 87 -13.35 -5.70 -0.46
N PHE A 88 -12.50 -6.24 0.42
CA PHE A 88 -12.03 -7.61 0.29
C PHE A 88 -13.09 -8.60 0.75
N LYS A 89 -13.23 -9.69 0.01
CA LYS A 89 -14.04 -10.87 0.35
C LYS A 89 -13.21 -12.12 0.09
N ARG A 90 -13.43 -13.18 0.88
CA ARG A 90 -12.81 -14.48 0.58
C ARG A 90 -13.45 -15.11 -0.64
N VAL A 91 -12.66 -15.90 -1.38
CA VAL A 91 -13.14 -16.59 -2.58
C VAL A 91 -14.25 -17.58 -2.24
N ASN A 92 -14.14 -18.22 -1.08
CA ASN A 92 -15.10 -19.23 -0.61
C ASN A 92 -16.30 -18.63 0.16
N ASP A 93 -16.52 -17.31 0.04
CA ASP A 93 -17.59 -16.55 0.70
C ASP A 93 -17.63 -16.69 2.25
N THR A 94 -16.59 -17.29 2.85
CA THR A 94 -16.43 -17.33 4.31
C THR A 94 -16.11 -15.93 4.85
N PRO A 95 -16.48 -15.64 6.12
CA PRO A 95 -16.19 -14.34 6.71
C PRO A 95 -14.69 -14.04 6.70
N LEU A 96 -14.35 -12.78 6.45
CA LEU A 96 -12.97 -12.28 6.51
C LEU A 96 -12.42 -12.48 7.93
N SER A 97 -11.36 -13.28 8.05
CA SER A 97 -10.65 -13.40 9.32
C SER A 97 -9.48 -12.42 9.38
N PHE A 98 -9.19 -11.92 10.57
CA PHE A 98 -8.03 -11.07 10.83
C PHE A 98 -6.73 -11.69 10.30
N ARG A 99 -6.55 -13.00 10.50
CA ARG A 99 -5.36 -13.73 10.04
C ARG A 99 -5.19 -13.69 8.52
N SER A 100 -6.27 -13.78 7.75
CA SER A 100 -6.17 -13.72 6.29
C SER A 100 -5.87 -12.32 5.77
N LEU A 101 -6.35 -11.27 6.44
CA LEU A 101 -5.97 -9.89 6.15
C LEU A 101 -4.48 -9.66 6.46
N LEU A 102 -4.03 -10.05 7.65
CA LEU A 102 -2.62 -9.98 8.03
C LEU A 102 -1.72 -10.69 7.03
N PHE A 103 -2.06 -11.91 6.64
CA PHE A 103 -1.28 -12.68 5.68
C PHE A 103 -1.17 -11.96 4.32
N ARG A 104 -2.28 -11.40 3.83
CA ARG A 104 -2.28 -10.62 2.59
C ARG A 104 -1.39 -9.39 2.70
N GLU A 105 -1.55 -8.57 3.74
CA GLU A 105 -0.76 -7.35 3.92
C GLU A 105 0.74 -7.67 4.09
N THR A 106 1.06 -8.76 4.79
CA THR A 106 2.44 -9.24 4.89
C THR A 106 3.01 -9.61 3.52
N LEU A 107 2.24 -10.31 2.67
CA LEU A 107 2.67 -10.61 1.30
C LEU A 107 2.92 -9.33 0.48
N VAL A 108 2.06 -8.32 0.61
CA VAL A 108 2.25 -7.01 -0.06
C VAL A 108 3.56 -6.37 0.40
N VAL A 109 3.78 -6.26 1.72
CA VAL A 109 5.00 -5.67 2.28
C VAL A 109 6.25 -6.43 1.82
N VAL A 110 6.24 -7.75 1.96
CA VAL A 110 7.38 -8.59 1.55
C VAL A 110 7.68 -8.41 0.06
N SER A 111 6.67 -8.46 -0.81
CA SER A 111 6.90 -8.32 -2.25
C SER A 111 7.42 -6.92 -2.63
N ILE A 112 6.95 -5.85 -1.99
CA ILE A 112 7.45 -4.50 -2.25
C ILE A 112 8.91 -4.37 -1.79
N VAL A 113 9.25 -4.89 -0.62
CA VAL A 113 10.63 -4.86 -0.10
C VAL A 113 11.57 -5.65 -1.02
N PHE A 114 11.24 -6.89 -1.35
CA PHE A 114 12.09 -7.74 -2.20
C PHE A 114 12.19 -7.27 -3.64
N SER A 115 11.16 -6.60 -4.16
CA SER A 115 11.17 -6.06 -5.53
C SER A 115 11.62 -4.60 -5.62
N LEU A 116 12.06 -3.98 -4.51
CA LEU A 116 12.38 -2.54 -4.43
C LEU A 116 11.24 -1.65 -4.98
N GLY A 117 9.99 -2.04 -4.73
CA GLY A 117 8.80 -1.32 -5.16
C GLY A 117 8.25 -1.71 -6.54
N PHE A 118 8.99 -2.46 -7.37
CA PHE A 118 8.51 -2.86 -8.71
C PHE A 118 7.25 -3.74 -8.67
N SER A 119 6.97 -4.43 -7.56
CA SER A 119 5.75 -5.25 -7.40
C SER A 119 4.46 -4.44 -7.59
N VAL A 120 4.45 -3.15 -7.28
CA VAL A 120 3.28 -2.28 -7.48
C VAL A 120 2.92 -2.18 -8.98
N ILE A 121 3.94 -2.10 -9.85
CA ILE A 121 3.73 -2.06 -11.31
C ILE A 121 3.14 -3.40 -11.77
N PHE A 122 3.67 -4.53 -11.27
CA PHE A 122 3.14 -5.86 -11.57
C PHE A 122 1.71 -6.04 -11.08
N ASP A 123 1.35 -5.46 -9.93
CA ASP A 123 -0.03 -5.50 -9.43
C ASP A 123 -0.99 -4.73 -10.34
N VAL A 124 -0.61 -3.53 -10.80
CA VAL A 124 -1.41 -2.75 -11.75
C VAL A 124 -1.59 -3.51 -13.06
N ILE A 125 -0.50 -4.07 -13.63
CA ILE A 125 -0.56 -4.89 -14.83
C ILE A 125 -1.46 -6.11 -14.61
N SER A 126 -1.34 -6.80 -13.47
CA SER A 126 -2.18 -7.95 -13.13
C SER A 126 -3.66 -7.59 -13.07
N VAL A 127 -4.03 -6.44 -12.51
CA VAL A 127 -5.41 -5.96 -12.48
C VAL A 127 -5.95 -5.72 -13.89
N ILE A 128 -5.12 -5.19 -14.80
CA ILE A 128 -5.52 -4.93 -16.19
C ILE A 128 -5.67 -6.23 -16.99
N CYS A 129 -4.67 -7.12 -16.88
CA CYS A 129 -4.56 -8.33 -17.71
C CYS A 129 -5.47 -9.48 -17.24
N THR A 130 -5.74 -9.61 -15.94
CA THR A 130 -6.56 -10.71 -15.44
C THR A 130 -8.05 -10.47 -15.66
N LYS A 131 -8.79 -11.53 -16.02
CA LYS A 131 -10.25 -11.45 -16.20
C LYS A 131 -10.98 -10.95 -14.95
N ASN A 132 -10.50 -11.35 -13.78
CA ASN A 132 -11.10 -11.05 -12.48
C ASN A 132 -10.46 -9.84 -11.79
N GLY A 133 -9.50 -9.15 -12.42
CA GLY A 133 -8.80 -8.01 -11.84
C GLY A 133 -8.06 -8.34 -10.54
N ARG A 134 -7.60 -9.58 -10.34
CA ARG A 134 -6.89 -10.01 -9.13
C ARG A 134 -5.40 -9.75 -9.25
N THR A 135 -4.80 -9.30 -8.16
CA THR A 135 -3.35 -9.26 -8.01
C THR A 135 -2.80 -10.60 -7.55
N PHE A 136 -1.49 -10.75 -7.65
CA PHE A 136 -0.77 -11.90 -7.12
C PHE A 136 -1.10 -12.14 -5.61
N HIS A 137 -1.05 -11.09 -4.81
CA HIS A 137 -1.35 -11.15 -3.38
C HIS A 137 -2.78 -11.59 -3.08
N ASP A 138 -3.75 -11.14 -3.89
CA ASP A 138 -5.15 -11.54 -3.77
C ASP A 138 -5.35 -13.04 -4.07
N VAL A 139 -4.61 -13.58 -5.03
CA VAL A 139 -4.66 -15.00 -5.40
C VAL A 139 -4.11 -15.87 -4.28
N TYR A 140 -2.92 -15.56 -3.78
CA TYR A 140 -2.28 -16.35 -2.72
C TYR A 140 -2.99 -16.26 -1.37
N SER A 141 -3.62 -15.12 -1.06
CA SER A 141 -4.42 -14.96 0.16
C SER A 141 -5.85 -15.49 0.03
N LEU A 142 -6.21 -16.08 -1.12
CA LEU A 142 -7.57 -16.56 -1.44
C LEU A 142 -8.62 -15.47 -1.26
N MET A 143 -8.27 -14.23 -1.66
CA MET A 143 -9.15 -13.08 -1.59
C MET A 143 -9.59 -12.61 -2.97
N LYS A 144 -10.70 -11.90 -3.00
CA LYS A 144 -11.22 -11.16 -4.16
C LYS A 144 -11.68 -9.79 -3.71
N VAL A 145 -11.54 -8.80 -4.56
CA VAL A 145 -12.15 -7.48 -4.36
C VAL A 145 -13.53 -7.50 -4.98
N VAL A 146 -14.49 -7.02 -4.24
CA VAL A 146 -15.89 -6.92 -4.67
C VAL A 146 -16.43 -5.52 -4.37
N SER A 147 -17.53 -5.14 -5.03
CA SER A 147 -18.26 -3.93 -4.65
C SER A 147 -18.90 -4.12 -3.27
N SER A 148 -18.86 -3.09 -2.43
CA SER A 148 -19.52 -3.13 -1.12
C SER A 148 -21.03 -3.40 -1.23
N ARG A 149 -21.66 -3.11 -2.39
CA ARG A 149 -23.07 -3.42 -2.67
C ARG A 149 -23.35 -4.92 -2.84
N GLU A 150 -22.33 -5.73 -3.12
CA GLU A 150 -22.46 -7.19 -3.28
C GLU A 150 -22.36 -7.94 -1.93
N LEU A 151 -22.22 -7.21 -0.81
CA LEU A 151 -22.16 -7.78 0.54
C LEU A 151 -23.54 -7.87 1.21
N TYR A 152 -24.50 -7.15 0.67
CA TYR A 152 -25.90 -7.10 1.12
C TYR A 152 -26.81 -7.59 0.00
#